data_45030322a46361bf3b543eef66d447a7
#
_entry.id   45030322a46361bf3b543eef66d447a7
#
_cell.length_a   1.000
_cell.length_b   1.000
_cell.length_c   1.000
_cell.angle_alpha   90.00
_cell.angle_beta   90.00
_cell.angle_gamma   90.00
#
_symmetry.space_group_name_H-M   'P 1'
#
loop_
_entity.id
_entity.type
_entity.pdbx_description
1 polymer ?
#
loop_
_entity_poly.entity_id
_entity_poly.type
_entity_poly.pdbx_seq_one_letter_code
_entity_poly.pdbx_strand_id
1 'polypeptide(L)'
;GSDLGKKLLEAARAGQDDEVRILMANGADVNATDIHGHTPLHLAAAMGHLEIVEVLLKNGADVNANDWRGFTPLHLAALNGHLEIVEVLLKNGADVNATDTAGNTPLHLAAWFGHLEIVEVLLKNGADVNAQDKFGKTAEDLAKDNGNQDIADLLEKAL
;
A
#
# COMPACT_ATOMS: atom_id res chain seq x y z
N GLY A 1 11.69 -7.59 -23.33
CA GLY A 1 10.47 -8.29 -23.56
C GLY A 1 9.70 -8.61 -22.31
N SER A 2 8.64 -9.36 -22.46
CA SER A 2 7.76 -9.76 -21.36
C SER A 2 8.49 -10.51 -20.24
N ASP A 3 9.58 -11.23 -20.58
CA ASP A 3 10.36 -11.97 -19.59
C ASP A 3 11.04 -11.06 -18.57
N LEU A 4 11.48 -9.87 -18.98
CA LEU A 4 12.11 -8.93 -18.06
C LEU A 4 11.09 -8.41 -17.04
N GLY A 5 9.88 -8.09 -17.49
CA GLY A 5 8.80 -7.66 -16.60
C GLY A 5 8.42 -8.73 -15.59
N LYS A 6 8.28 -9.97 -16.05
CA LYS A 6 7.97 -11.11 -15.18
C LYS A 6 9.07 -11.32 -14.13
N LYS A 7 10.33 -11.26 -14.56
CA LYS A 7 11.47 -11.41 -13.65
C LYS A 7 11.51 -10.26 -12.63
N LEU A 8 11.19 -9.03 -13.04
CA LEU A 8 11.14 -7.89 -12.13
C LEU A 8 10.07 -8.09 -11.06
N LEU A 9 8.88 -8.56 -11.45
CA LEU A 9 7.82 -8.87 -10.49
C LEU A 9 8.27 -9.90 -9.46
N GLU A 10 8.91 -10.99 -9.92
CA GLU A 10 9.40 -12.04 -9.04
C GLU A 10 10.51 -11.52 -8.09
N ALA A 11 11.46 -10.75 -8.61
CA ALA A 11 12.54 -10.18 -7.81
C ALA A 11 12.02 -9.19 -6.77
N ALA A 12 11.04 -8.37 -7.13
CA ALA A 12 10.43 -7.42 -6.21
C ALA A 12 9.69 -8.14 -5.08
N ARG A 13 8.96 -9.20 -5.41
CA ARG A 13 8.27 -10.01 -4.41
C ARG A 13 9.24 -10.68 -3.44
N ALA A 14 10.33 -11.22 -3.99
CA ALA A 14 11.29 -12.02 -3.23
C ALA A 14 12.30 -11.19 -2.44
N GLY A 15 12.32 -9.86 -2.63
CA GLY A 15 13.27 -9.01 -1.91
C GLY A 15 14.69 -9.07 -2.44
N GLN A 16 14.84 -9.33 -3.73
CA GLN A 16 16.15 -9.46 -4.39
C GLN A 16 16.62 -8.10 -4.91
N ASP A 17 17.19 -7.29 -4.03
CA ASP A 17 17.54 -5.89 -4.33
C ASP A 17 18.47 -5.76 -5.54
N ASP A 18 19.54 -6.54 -5.59
CA ASP A 18 20.50 -6.46 -6.67
C ASP A 18 19.87 -6.90 -8.01
N GLU A 19 19.06 -7.94 -7.98
CA GLU A 19 18.37 -8.42 -9.18
C GLU A 19 17.42 -7.37 -9.73
N VAL A 20 16.69 -6.68 -8.85
CA VAL A 20 15.80 -5.57 -9.27
C VAL A 20 16.60 -4.50 -10.01
N ARG A 21 17.76 -4.10 -9.46
CA ARG A 21 18.60 -3.06 -10.07
C ARG A 21 19.14 -3.51 -11.43
N ILE A 22 19.58 -4.77 -11.53
CA ILE A 22 20.09 -5.34 -12.78
C ILE A 22 19.00 -5.36 -13.84
N LEU A 23 17.81 -5.84 -13.49
CA LEU A 23 16.69 -5.92 -14.44
C LEU A 23 16.27 -4.56 -14.94
N MET A 24 16.24 -3.58 -14.05
CA MET A 24 15.90 -2.20 -14.44
C MET A 24 16.96 -1.59 -15.34
N ALA A 25 18.24 -1.85 -15.07
CA ALA A 25 19.33 -1.41 -15.92
C ALA A 25 19.24 -2.03 -17.31
N ASN A 26 18.63 -3.21 -17.42
CA ASN A 26 18.45 -3.91 -18.70
C ASN A 26 17.13 -3.56 -19.38
N GLY A 27 16.40 -2.56 -18.89
CA GLY A 27 15.20 -2.04 -19.53
C GLY A 27 13.89 -2.73 -19.15
N ALA A 28 13.84 -3.44 -18.03
CA ALA A 28 12.58 -3.98 -17.53
C ALA A 28 11.57 -2.85 -17.31
N ASP A 29 10.31 -3.09 -17.67
CA ASP A 29 9.24 -2.14 -17.42
C ASP A 29 8.94 -2.07 -15.91
N VAL A 30 9.20 -0.93 -15.31
CA VAL A 30 8.97 -0.72 -13.87
C VAL A 30 7.51 -0.90 -13.49
N ASN A 31 6.59 -0.69 -14.45
CA ASN A 31 5.14 -0.80 -14.23
C ASN A 31 4.55 -2.07 -14.87
N ALA A 32 5.36 -3.12 -15.07
CA ALA A 32 4.87 -4.42 -15.55
C ALA A 32 3.82 -4.96 -14.57
N THR A 33 2.84 -5.70 -15.08
CA THR A 33 1.78 -6.27 -14.24
C THR A 33 1.72 -7.79 -14.38
N ASP A 34 1.33 -8.44 -13.28
CA ASP A 34 1.04 -9.87 -13.27
C ASP A 34 -0.44 -10.12 -13.64
N ILE A 35 -0.88 -11.38 -13.54
CA ILE A 35 -2.25 -11.76 -13.89
C ILE A 35 -3.32 -11.17 -12.96
N HIS A 36 -2.92 -10.59 -11.83
CA HIS A 36 -3.83 -9.93 -10.89
C HIS A 36 -3.74 -8.40 -10.96
N GLY A 37 -2.97 -7.87 -11.90
CA GLY A 37 -2.75 -6.43 -12.03
C GLY A 37 -1.75 -5.86 -11.04
N HIS A 38 -1.01 -6.70 -10.30
CA HIS A 38 0.02 -6.21 -9.39
C HIS A 38 1.24 -5.73 -10.16
N THR A 39 1.76 -4.55 -9.77
CA THR A 39 3.03 -4.03 -10.26
C THR A 39 4.17 -4.48 -9.34
N PRO A 40 5.43 -4.32 -9.73
CA PRO A 40 6.54 -4.55 -8.79
C PRO A 40 6.41 -3.76 -7.50
N LEU A 41 5.90 -2.53 -7.58
CA LEU A 41 5.70 -1.68 -6.39
C LEU A 41 4.66 -2.27 -5.44
N HIS A 42 3.56 -2.82 -5.96
CA HIS A 42 2.57 -3.54 -5.14
C HIS A 42 3.24 -4.66 -4.35
N LEU A 43 4.02 -5.48 -5.04
CA LEU A 43 4.62 -6.68 -4.44
C LEU A 43 5.68 -6.31 -3.41
N ALA A 44 6.55 -5.36 -3.71
CA ALA A 44 7.57 -4.89 -2.78
C ALA A 44 6.93 -4.25 -1.54
N ALA A 45 5.88 -3.45 -1.72
CA ALA A 45 5.16 -2.81 -0.62
C ALA A 45 4.45 -3.83 0.27
N ALA A 46 3.79 -4.82 -0.35
CA ALA A 46 3.08 -5.87 0.38
C ALA A 46 4.04 -6.71 1.22
N MET A 47 5.21 -7.00 0.70
CA MET A 47 6.18 -7.89 1.34
C MET A 47 7.17 -7.17 2.28
N GLY A 48 7.12 -5.84 2.35
CA GLY A 48 7.96 -5.08 3.27
C GLY A 48 9.38 -4.83 2.79
N HIS A 49 9.61 -4.78 1.49
CA HIS A 49 10.94 -4.56 0.91
C HIS A 49 11.18 -3.06 0.65
N LEU A 50 11.58 -2.34 1.69
CA LEU A 50 11.72 -0.87 1.64
C LEU A 50 12.69 -0.40 0.56
N GLU A 51 13.89 -0.98 0.47
CA GLU A 51 14.87 -0.55 -0.51
C GLU A 51 14.36 -0.71 -1.94
N ILE A 52 13.65 -1.80 -2.21
CA ILE A 52 13.08 -2.04 -3.54
C ILE A 52 11.99 -1.01 -3.83
N VAL A 53 11.14 -0.70 -2.87
CA VAL A 53 10.13 0.35 -3.01
C VAL A 53 10.81 1.66 -3.44
N GLU A 54 11.87 2.05 -2.75
CA GLU A 54 12.60 3.29 -3.05
C GLU A 54 13.23 3.28 -4.45
N VAL A 55 13.84 2.18 -4.83
CA VAL A 55 14.44 2.01 -6.17
C VAL A 55 13.37 2.09 -7.26
N LEU A 56 12.25 1.42 -7.07
CA LEU A 56 11.15 1.43 -8.05
C LEU A 56 10.58 2.84 -8.22
N LEU A 57 10.35 3.56 -7.13
CA LEU A 57 9.84 4.93 -7.19
C LEU A 57 10.82 5.86 -7.91
N LYS A 58 12.11 5.72 -7.65
CA LYS A 58 13.16 6.49 -8.35
C LYS A 58 13.13 6.26 -9.86
N ASN A 59 12.69 5.09 -10.29
CA ASN A 59 12.69 4.70 -11.70
C ASN A 59 11.31 4.84 -12.34
N GLY A 60 10.42 5.61 -11.74
CA GLY A 60 9.15 5.97 -12.36
C GLY A 60 7.99 5.02 -12.09
N ALA A 61 8.07 4.21 -11.04
CA ALA A 61 6.94 3.38 -10.65
C ALA A 61 5.73 4.26 -10.34
N ASP A 62 4.55 3.84 -10.81
CA ASP A 62 3.30 4.53 -10.53
C ASP A 62 2.89 4.26 -9.08
N VAL A 63 3.01 5.29 -8.23
CA VAL A 63 2.72 5.17 -6.80
C VAL A 63 1.24 4.86 -6.54
N ASN A 64 0.35 5.23 -7.47
CA ASN A 64 -1.10 5.06 -7.32
C ASN A 64 -1.67 3.98 -8.26
N ALA A 65 -0.84 3.05 -8.73
CA ALA A 65 -1.33 1.96 -9.56
C ALA A 65 -2.35 1.12 -8.79
N ASN A 66 -3.41 0.71 -9.47
CA ASN A 66 -4.45 -0.15 -8.91
C ASN A 66 -4.30 -1.57 -9.45
N ASP A 67 -4.39 -2.57 -8.58
CA ASP A 67 -4.56 -3.94 -9.04
C ASP A 67 -6.04 -4.21 -9.40
N TRP A 68 -6.38 -5.43 -9.74
CA TRP A 68 -7.76 -5.76 -10.16
C TRP A 68 -8.78 -5.66 -9.03
N ARG A 69 -8.34 -5.63 -7.79
CA ARG A 69 -9.22 -5.40 -6.63
C ARG A 69 -9.25 -3.94 -6.21
N GLY A 70 -8.57 -3.07 -6.96
CA GLY A 70 -8.47 -1.66 -6.65
C GLY A 70 -7.45 -1.33 -5.57
N PHE A 71 -6.63 -2.28 -5.13
CA PHE A 71 -5.59 -2.01 -4.14
C PHE A 71 -4.45 -1.23 -4.76
N THR A 72 -4.02 -0.18 -4.06
CA THR A 72 -2.78 0.54 -4.37
C THR A 72 -1.65 -0.03 -3.52
N PRO A 73 -0.39 0.30 -3.84
CA PRO A 73 0.72 -0.07 -2.95
C PRO A 73 0.52 0.41 -1.51
N LEU A 74 -0.09 1.59 -1.31
CA LEU A 74 -0.36 2.12 0.03
C LEU A 74 -1.35 1.22 0.80
N HIS A 75 -2.40 0.74 0.14
CA HIS A 75 -3.33 -0.23 0.76
C HIS A 75 -2.57 -1.44 1.30
N LEU A 76 -1.69 -2.01 0.47
CA LEU A 76 -0.98 -3.25 0.81
C LEU A 76 0.05 -3.03 1.93
N ALA A 77 0.76 -1.91 1.90
CA ALA A 77 1.70 -1.57 2.97
C ALA A 77 0.96 -1.34 4.30
N ALA A 78 -0.18 -0.64 4.26
CA ALA A 78 -1.00 -0.37 5.44
C ALA A 78 -1.59 -1.65 6.02
N LEU A 79 -2.11 -2.53 5.16
CA LEU A 79 -2.70 -3.81 5.55
C LEU A 79 -1.69 -4.69 6.26
N ASN A 80 -0.47 -4.74 5.76
CA ASN A 80 0.58 -5.63 6.25
C ASN A 80 1.46 -5.01 7.34
N GLY A 81 1.21 -3.77 7.75
CA GLY A 81 1.91 -3.17 8.87
C GLY A 81 3.30 -2.64 8.58
N HIS A 82 3.57 -2.23 7.35
CA HIS A 82 4.89 -1.74 6.93
C HIS A 82 4.95 -0.20 7.03
N LEU A 83 5.19 0.30 8.23
CA LEU A 83 5.14 1.72 8.55
C LEU A 83 6.06 2.58 7.67
N GLU A 84 7.33 2.20 7.57
CA GLU A 84 8.30 3.00 6.80
C GLU A 84 7.91 3.09 5.32
N ILE A 85 7.38 2.01 4.76
CA ILE A 85 6.92 1.99 3.37
C ILE A 85 5.70 2.90 3.21
N VAL A 86 4.77 2.87 4.16
CA VAL A 86 3.62 3.80 4.16
C VAL A 86 4.13 5.25 4.07
N GLU A 87 5.10 5.60 4.91
CA GLU A 87 5.67 6.95 4.94
C GLU A 87 6.33 7.33 3.61
N VAL A 88 7.11 6.42 3.03
CA VAL A 88 7.77 6.65 1.74
C VAL A 88 6.75 6.82 0.62
N LEU A 89 5.71 5.99 0.58
CA LEU A 89 4.66 6.08 -0.45
C LEU A 89 3.93 7.41 -0.35
N LEU A 90 3.55 7.84 0.85
CA LEU A 90 2.88 9.13 1.05
C LEU A 90 3.78 10.30 0.62
N LYS A 91 5.06 10.24 0.95
CA LYS A 91 6.03 11.26 0.55
C LYS A 91 6.16 11.35 -0.97
N ASN A 92 5.90 10.28 -1.69
CA ASN A 92 5.97 10.20 -3.14
C ASN A 92 4.62 10.37 -3.84
N GLY A 93 3.62 10.89 -3.13
CA GLY A 93 2.35 11.27 -3.73
C GLY A 93 1.27 10.19 -3.72
N ALA A 94 1.40 9.16 -2.88
CA ALA A 94 0.32 8.18 -2.75
C ALA A 94 -0.97 8.86 -2.29
N ASP A 95 -2.09 8.49 -2.90
CA ASP A 95 -3.41 8.98 -2.50
C ASP A 95 -3.83 8.32 -1.19
N VAL A 96 -3.85 9.11 -0.12
CA VAL A 96 -4.17 8.62 1.22
C VAL A 96 -5.60 8.08 1.32
N ASN A 97 -6.50 8.56 0.46
CA ASN A 97 -7.92 8.21 0.47
C ASN A 97 -8.35 7.34 -0.73
N ALA A 98 -7.39 6.69 -1.39
CA ALA A 98 -7.71 5.76 -2.47
C ALA A 98 -8.60 4.63 -1.95
N THR A 99 -9.58 4.21 -2.76
CA THR A 99 -10.50 3.15 -2.37
C THR A 99 -10.31 1.91 -3.24
N ASP A 100 -10.42 0.74 -2.62
CA ASP A 100 -10.49 -0.51 -3.36
C ASP A 100 -11.92 -0.75 -3.86
N THR A 101 -12.17 -1.89 -4.51
CA THR A 101 -13.49 -2.21 -5.07
C THR A 101 -14.57 -2.40 -4.00
N ALA A 102 -14.19 -2.58 -2.74
CA ALA A 102 -15.12 -2.67 -1.62
C ALA A 102 -15.28 -1.34 -0.86
N GLY A 103 -14.67 -0.26 -1.37
CA GLY A 103 -14.72 1.05 -0.75
C GLY A 103 -13.76 1.23 0.42
N ASN A 104 -12.82 0.30 0.63
CA ASN A 104 -11.85 0.42 1.72
C ASN A 104 -10.74 1.39 1.36
N THR A 105 -10.44 2.31 2.27
CA THR A 105 -9.26 3.17 2.21
C THR A 105 -8.11 2.49 2.95
N PRO A 106 -6.87 2.96 2.79
CA PRO A 106 -5.76 2.47 3.64
C PRO A 106 -6.06 2.56 5.14
N LEU A 107 -6.79 3.61 5.56
CA LEU A 107 -7.18 3.78 6.96
C LEU A 107 -8.08 2.63 7.45
N HIS A 108 -9.05 2.21 6.64
CA HIS A 108 -9.90 1.06 6.96
C HIS A 108 -9.04 -0.19 7.23
N LEU A 109 -8.07 -0.46 6.35
CA LEU A 109 -7.24 -1.65 6.46
C LEU A 109 -6.31 -1.61 7.68
N ALA A 110 -5.67 -0.48 7.91
CA ALA A 110 -4.80 -0.30 9.07
C ALA A 110 -5.59 -0.44 10.38
N ALA A 111 -6.81 0.08 10.41
CA ALA A 111 -7.68 -0.01 11.59
C ALA A 111 -8.15 -1.45 11.86
N TRP A 112 -8.54 -2.17 10.81
CA TRP A 112 -8.99 -3.56 10.94
C TRP A 112 -7.86 -4.47 11.43
N PHE A 113 -6.65 -4.30 10.87
CA PHE A 113 -5.51 -5.16 11.18
C PHE A 113 -4.72 -4.69 12.41
N GLY A 114 -5.10 -3.58 13.06
CA GLY A 114 -4.52 -3.19 14.33
C GLY A 114 -3.17 -2.47 14.24
N HIS A 115 -2.93 -1.72 13.19
CA HIS A 115 -1.67 -1.01 12.98
C HIS A 115 -1.77 0.46 13.44
N LEU A 116 -1.67 0.68 14.74
CA LEU A 116 -1.88 1.98 15.38
C LEU A 116 -1.00 3.09 14.79
N GLU A 117 0.30 2.85 14.69
CA GLU A 117 1.23 3.88 14.19
C GLU A 117 0.94 4.25 12.74
N ILE A 118 0.51 3.30 11.92
CA ILE A 118 0.11 3.57 10.54
C ILE A 118 -1.15 4.41 10.52
N VAL A 119 -2.13 4.11 11.38
CA VAL A 119 -3.34 4.93 11.52
C VAL A 119 -2.95 6.37 11.82
N GLU A 120 -2.03 6.59 12.76
CA GLU A 120 -1.57 7.94 13.11
C GLU A 120 -0.94 8.67 11.92
N VAL A 121 -0.08 7.98 11.16
CA VAL A 121 0.57 8.55 9.98
C VAL A 121 -0.46 8.89 8.90
N LEU A 122 -1.42 8.00 8.66
CA LEU A 122 -2.46 8.24 7.66
C LEU A 122 -3.30 9.47 8.04
N LEU A 123 -3.67 9.60 9.32
CA LEU A 123 -4.42 10.78 9.80
C LEU A 123 -3.63 12.07 9.59
N LYS A 124 -2.33 12.06 9.89
CA LYS A 124 -1.46 13.23 9.66
C LYS A 124 -1.40 13.63 8.19
N ASN A 125 -1.63 12.70 7.30
CA ASN A 125 -1.57 12.93 5.85
C ASN A 125 -2.95 13.11 5.23
N GLY A 126 -3.98 13.37 6.03
CA GLY A 126 -5.30 13.75 5.54
C GLY A 126 -6.25 12.61 5.27
N ALA A 127 -6.06 11.44 5.90
CA ALA A 127 -7.01 10.34 5.78
C ALA A 127 -8.40 10.78 6.26
N ASP A 128 -9.43 10.45 5.49
CA ASP A 128 -10.82 10.77 5.82
C ASP A 128 -11.38 9.78 6.84
N VAL A 129 -11.56 10.25 8.08
CA VAL A 129 -12.09 9.43 9.17
C VAL A 129 -13.55 9.06 8.96
N ASN A 130 -14.27 9.79 8.11
CA ASN A 130 -15.69 9.57 7.84
C ASN A 130 -15.94 8.70 6.61
N ALA A 131 -14.91 8.29 5.90
CA ALA A 131 -15.05 7.43 4.73
C ALA A 131 -15.72 6.11 5.12
N GLN A 132 -16.72 5.71 4.34
CA GLN A 132 -17.45 4.46 4.57
C GLN A 132 -17.14 3.46 3.45
N ASP A 133 -16.98 2.21 3.82
CA ASP A 133 -16.86 1.14 2.83
C ASP A 133 -18.24 0.79 2.24
N LYS A 134 -18.30 -0.20 1.37
CA LYS A 134 -19.56 -0.59 0.70
C LYS A 134 -20.64 -1.11 1.68
N PHE A 135 -20.26 -1.46 2.91
CA PHE A 135 -21.18 -1.86 3.96
C PHE A 135 -21.56 -0.71 4.90
N GLY A 136 -21.13 0.52 4.58
CA GLY A 136 -21.39 1.70 5.40
C GLY A 136 -20.50 1.82 6.62
N LYS A 137 -19.40 1.05 6.70
CA LYS A 137 -18.51 1.03 7.86
C LYS A 137 -17.37 2.02 7.71
N THR A 138 -17.12 2.77 8.80
CA THR A 138 -15.95 3.64 8.91
C THR A 138 -14.76 2.84 9.46
N ALA A 139 -13.56 3.43 9.42
CA ALA A 139 -12.39 2.82 10.03
C ALA A 139 -12.60 2.58 11.54
N GLU A 140 -13.27 3.52 12.23
CA GLU A 140 -13.60 3.35 13.65
C GLU A 140 -14.46 2.10 13.87
N ASP A 141 -15.49 1.92 13.03
CA ASP A 141 -16.37 0.74 13.10
C ASP A 141 -15.56 -0.55 12.94
N LEU A 142 -14.64 -0.58 11.98
CA LEU A 142 -13.81 -1.76 11.73
C LEU A 142 -12.85 -2.03 12.90
N ALA A 143 -12.28 -0.99 13.49
CA ALA A 143 -11.43 -1.15 14.67
C ALA A 143 -12.21 -1.78 15.83
N LYS A 144 -13.43 -1.30 16.08
CA LYS A 144 -14.32 -1.86 17.12
C LYS A 144 -14.69 -3.30 16.81
N ASP A 145 -15.07 -3.59 15.57
CA ASP A 145 -15.48 -4.93 15.15
C ASP A 145 -14.36 -5.95 15.38
N ASN A 146 -13.11 -5.53 15.26
CA ASN A 146 -11.96 -6.43 15.44
C ASN A 146 -11.25 -6.27 16.79
N GLY A 147 -11.86 -5.57 17.74
CA GLY A 147 -11.33 -5.46 19.10
C GLY A 147 -10.12 -4.54 19.24
N ASN A 148 -9.86 -3.66 18.28
CA ASN A 148 -8.74 -2.71 18.32
C ASN A 148 -9.18 -1.41 18.99
N GLN A 149 -9.38 -1.46 20.32
CA GLN A 149 -10.00 -0.37 21.06
C GLN A 149 -9.15 0.90 21.10
N ASP A 150 -7.82 0.76 21.18
CA ASP A 150 -6.91 1.91 21.16
C ASP A 150 -7.02 2.71 19.85
N ILE A 151 -7.14 2.01 18.73
CA ILE A 151 -7.36 2.64 17.43
C ILE A 151 -8.75 3.27 17.36
N ALA A 152 -9.77 2.58 17.84
CA ALA A 152 -11.13 3.11 17.86
C ALA A 152 -11.20 4.41 18.67
N ASP A 153 -10.54 4.45 19.82
CA ASP A 153 -10.48 5.64 20.67
C ASP A 153 -9.77 6.80 19.96
N LEU A 154 -8.66 6.50 19.29
CA LEU A 154 -7.93 7.51 18.53
C LEU A 154 -8.79 8.09 17.40
N LEU A 155 -9.48 7.23 16.66
CA LEU A 155 -10.33 7.65 15.54
C LEU A 155 -11.55 8.46 16.03
N GLU A 156 -12.12 8.10 17.16
CA GLU A 156 -13.22 8.87 17.77
C GLU A 156 -12.78 10.29 18.07
N LYS A 157 -11.57 10.50 18.60
CA LYS A 157 -11.05 11.83 18.88
C LYS A 157 -10.73 12.64 17.63
N ALA A 158 -10.53 11.97 16.50
CA ALA A 158 -10.19 12.62 15.23
C ALA A 158 -11.43 13.12 14.46
N LEU A 159 -12.62 12.77 14.90
CA LEU A 159 -13.87 13.20 14.27
C LEU A 159 -14.14 14.70 14.43
#